data_8ba12fe6199c34cb8328cfbb01908c82
#
_entry.id   8ba12fe6199c34cb8328cfbb01908c82
#
_cell.length_a   1.000
_cell.length_b   1.000
_cell.length_c   1.000
_cell.angle_alpha   90.00
_cell.angle_beta   90.00
_cell.angle_gamma   90.00
#
_symmetry.space_group_name_H-M   'P 1'
#
loop_
_entity.id
_entity.type
_entity.pdbx_description
1 polymer ?
#
loop_
_entity_poly.entity_id
_entity_poly.type
_entity_poly.pdbx_seq_one_letter_code
_entity_poly.pdbx_strand_id
1 'polypeptide(L)'
;MAYYRLPEKELRAYCEAVMGKYGFNEKQSRDIADILLTADLQGLESHGVQRLIRYHRGVKSGVIRPDAVPEVVHETPLSVVLDAHSAMGQIAAVDAMERAIAKAKQYGDRKSTRLNS
;
A
#
# COMPACT_ATOMS: atom_id res chain seq x y z
N MET A 1 26.85 -3.96 -13.21
CA MET A 1 26.01 -4.45 -12.12
C MET A 1 25.21 -5.65 -12.60
N ALA A 2 25.21 -6.71 -11.83
CA ALA A 2 24.48 -7.90 -12.21
C ALA A 2 23.03 -7.82 -11.75
N TYR A 3 22.11 -8.17 -12.63
CA TYR A 3 20.70 -8.27 -12.32
C TYR A 3 20.28 -9.73 -12.40
N TYR A 4 19.42 -10.12 -11.47
CA TYR A 4 18.80 -11.45 -11.52
C TYR A 4 17.38 -11.27 -12.07
N ARG A 5 17.01 -12.17 -12.95
CA ARG A 5 15.65 -12.22 -13.50
C ARG A 5 14.90 -13.37 -12.84
N LEU A 6 13.80 -13.03 -12.18
CA LEU A 6 13.00 -14.01 -11.47
C LEU A 6 11.58 -13.99 -12.05
N PRO A 7 10.92 -15.16 -12.14
CA PRO A 7 9.53 -15.18 -12.58
C PRO A 7 8.65 -14.34 -11.64
N GLU A 8 7.84 -13.49 -12.20
CA GLU A 8 6.98 -12.59 -11.43
C GLU A 8 6.08 -13.34 -10.46
N LYS A 9 5.46 -14.42 -10.92
CA LYS A 9 4.53 -15.20 -10.10
C LYS A 9 5.19 -15.76 -8.84
N GLU A 10 6.40 -16.31 -9.00
CA GLU A 10 7.14 -16.88 -7.88
C GLU A 10 7.61 -15.80 -6.92
N LEU A 11 8.09 -14.68 -7.45
CA LEU A 11 8.54 -13.57 -6.61
C LEU A 11 7.39 -12.96 -5.84
N ARG A 12 6.23 -12.83 -6.47
CA ARG A 12 5.00 -12.36 -5.83
C ARG A 12 4.61 -13.27 -4.67
N ALA A 13 4.60 -14.57 -4.92
CA ALA A 13 4.26 -15.55 -3.87
C ALA A 13 5.24 -15.48 -2.70
N TYR A 14 6.52 -15.29 -2.98
CA TYR A 14 7.54 -15.13 -1.95
C TYR A 14 7.27 -13.87 -1.09
N CYS A 15 6.99 -12.75 -1.72
CA CYS A 15 6.68 -11.51 -1.01
C CYS A 15 5.45 -11.65 -0.11
N GLU A 16 4.39 -12.26 -0.64
CA GLU A 16 3.18 -12.50 0.14
C GLU A 16 3.46 -13.39 1.35
N ALA A 17 4.25 -14.44 1.16
CA ALA A 17 4.61 -15.35 2.26
C ALA A 17 5.43 -14.62 3.32
N VAL A 18 6.38 -13.79 2.92
CA VAL A 18 7.19 -13.00 3.86
C VAL A 18 6.32 -12.06 4.67
N MET A 19 5.39 -11.37 4.01
CA MET A 19 4.49 -10.45 4.71
C MET A 19 3.57 -11.18 5.68
N GLY A 20 3.07 -12.35 5.28
CA GLY A 20 2.27 -13.18 6.17
C GLY A 20 3.00 -13.59 7.44
N LYS A 21 4.30 -13.82 7.34
CA LYS A 21 5.14 -14.15 8.50
C LYS A 21 5.27 -13.01 9.48
N TYR A 22 5.16 -11.76 9.03
CA TYR A 22 5.17 -10.60 9.93
C TYR A 22 3.82 -10.36 10.59
N GLY A 23 2.78 -11.07 10.18
CA GLY A 23 1.46 -10.93 10.77
C GLY A 23 0.45 -10.15 9.92
N PHE A 24 0.83 -9.74 8.72
CA PHE A 24 -0.13 -9.12 7.80
C PHE A 24 -1.14 -10.16 7.31
N ASN A 25 -2.39 -9.74 7.15
CA ASN A 25 -3.42 -10.62 6.63
C ASN A 25 -3.26 -10.83 5.11
N GLU A 26 -4.10 -11.67 4.54
CA GLU A 26 -3.97 -12.04 3.13
C GLU A 26 -4.13 -10.84 2.20
N LYS A 27 -5.12 -9.98 2.43
CA LYS A 27 -5.32 -8.78 1.61
C LYS A 27 -4.11 -7.82 1.72
N GLN A 28 -3.64 -7.59 2.94
CA GLN A 28 -2.50 -6.72 3.18
C GLN A 28 -1.24 -7.24 2.51
N SER A 29 -1.00 -8.54 2.61
CA SER A 29 0.16 -9.18 1.99
C SER A 29 0.11 -9.06 0.47
N ARG A 30 -1.07 -9.25 -0.13
CA ARG A 30 -1.24 -9.07 -1.58
C ARG A 30 -1.01 -7.62 -1.99
N ASP A 31 -1.56 -6.67 -1.24
CA ASP A 31 -1.42 -5.25 -1.56
C ASP A 31 0.04 -4.81 -1.52
N ILE A 32 0.77 -5.23 -0.49
CA ILE A 32 2.19 -4.90 -0.37
C ILE A 32 2.99 -5.52 -1.52
N ALA A 33 2.77 -6.81 -1.79
CA ALA A 33 3.46 -7.50 -2.89
C ALA A 33 3.15 -6.85 -4.23
N ASP A 34 1.89 -6.51 -4.46
CA ASP A 34 1.45 -5.90 -5.70
C ASP A 34 2.17 -4.57 -5.97
N ILE A 35 2.28 -3.73 -4.96
CA ILE A 35 2.95 -2.44 -5.08
C ILE A 35 4.44 -2.63 -5.35
N LEU A 36 5.09 -3.55 -4.63
CA LEU A 36 6.52 -3.80 -4.82
C LEU A 36 6.81 -4.38 -6.20
N LEU A 37 6.03 -5.36 -6.63
CA LEU A 37 6.22 -5.98 -7.94
C LEU A 37 5.92 -5.02 -9.08
N THR A 38 4.91 -4.16 -8.91
CA THR A 38 4.60 -3.12 -9.90
C THR A 38 5.79 -2.19 -10.10
N ALA A 39 6.45 -1.77 -9.03
CA ALA A 39 7.63 -0.93 -9.14
C ALA A 39 8.75 -1.63 -9.91
N ASP A 40 9.02 -2.90 -9.62
CA ASP A 40 10.03 -3.67 -10.35
C ASP A 40 9.67 -3.84 -11.82
N LEU A 41 8.41 -4.15 -12.13
CA LEU A 41 7.96 -4.32 -13.51
C LEU A 41 8.05 -3.02 -14.32
N GLN A 42 7.96 -1.87 -13.66
CA GLN A 42 8.09 -0.57 -14.30
C GLN A 42 9.53 -0.07 -14.32
N GLY A 43 10.48 -0.86 -13.84
CA GLY A 43 11.90 -0.48 -13.82
C GLY A 43 12.30 0.42 -12.68
N LEU A 44 11.44 0.58 -11.66
CA LEU A 44 11.73 1.39 -10.47
C LEU A 44 12.29 0.51 -9.36
N GLU A 45 13.45 -0.07 -9.58
CA GLU A 45 14.04 -1.07 -8.70
C GLU A 45 14.26 -0.58 -7.27
N SER A 46 14.53 0.71 -7.10
CA SER A 46 14.72 1.30 -5.77
C SER A 46 13.47 1.23 -4.90
N HIS A 47 12.31 1.00 -5.50
CA HIS A 47 11.02 0.94 -4.82
C HIS A 47 10.39 -0.44 -4.89
N GLY A 48 11.12 -1.42 -5.40
CA GLY A 48 10.65 -2.78 -5.57
C GLY A 48 11.07 -3.70 -4.43
N VAL A 49 11.24 -4.97 -4.77
CA VAL A 49 11.46 -6.07 -3.82
C VAL A 49 12.71 -5.89 -2.97
N GLN A 50 13.73 -5.16 -3.45
CA GLN A 50 14.92 -4.89 -2.65
C GLN A 50 14.59 -4.17 -1.32
N ARG A 51 13.42 -3.55 -1.20
CA ARG A 51 13.01 -2.90 0.03
C ARG A 51 12.61 -3.87 1.14
N LEU A 52 12.49 -5.16 0.84
CA LEU A 52 12.14 -6.14 1.86
C LEU A 52 13.10 -6.12 3.06
N ILE A 53 14.38 -5.87 2.82
CA ILE A 53 15.36 -5.78 3.92
C ILE A 53 15.04 -4.61 4.83
N ARG A 54 14.70 -3.46 4.27
CA ARG A 54 14.32 -2.27 5.03
C ARG A 54 13.05 -2.53 5.84
N TYR A 55 12.07 -3.19 5.25
CA TYR A 55 10.82 -3.51 5.94
C TYR A 55 11.04 -4.51 7.06
N HIS A 56 11.92 -5.49 6.84
CA HIS A 56 12.29 -6.42 7.88
C HIS A 56 12.84 -5.68 9.10
N ARG A 57 13.76 -4.75 8.87
CA ARG A 57 14.34 -3.95 9.95
C ARG A 57 13.29 -3.09 10.64
N GLY A 58 12.39 -2.50 9.87
CA GLY A 58 11.31 -1.68 10.41
C GLY A 58 10.37 -2.47 11.31
N VAL A 59 10.00 -3.67 10.90
CA VAL A 59 9.12 -4.53 11.70
C VAL A 59 9.85 -4.99 12.97
N LYS A 60 11.11 -5.39 12.84
CA LYS A 60 11.89 -5.87 14.00
C LYS A 60 12.15 -4.77 15.02
N SER A 61 12.33 -3.53 14.59
CA SER A 61 12.59 -2.40 15.49
C SER A 61 11.32 -1.78 16.06
N GLY A 62 10.15 -2.17 15.56
CA GLY A 62 8.88 -1.60 16.00
C GLY A 62 8.47 -0.31 15.30
N VAL A 63 9.26 0.16 14.34
CA VAL A 63 8.93 1.35 13.54
C VAL A 63 7.74 1.07 12.63
N ILE A 64 7.65 -0.15 12.11
CA ILE A 64 6.51 -0.62 11.33
C ILE A 64 5.73 -1.60 12.20
N ARG A 65 4.45 -1.33 12.42
CA ARG A 65 3.60 -2.17 13.23
C ARG A 65 2.59 -2.90 12.35
N PRO A 66 2.77 -4.22 12.15
CA PRO A 66 1.88 -5.00 11.29
C PRO A 66 0.42 -5.03 11.77
N ASP A 67 0.20 -4.86 13.06
CA ASP A 67 -1.14 -4.86 13.67
C ASP A 67 -1.81 -3.48 13.67
N ALA A 68 -1.10 -2.44 13.24
CA ALA A 68 -1.65 -1.09 13.23
C ALA A 68 -2.74 -0.94 12.17
N VAL A 69 -3.80 -0.21 12.54
CA VAL A 69 -4.93 0.07 11.66
C VAL A 69 -5.01 1.59 11.47
N PRO A 70 -4.98 2.08 10.23
CA PRO A 70 -5.15 3.51 10.00
C PRO A 70 -6.48 4.01 10.56
N GLU A 71 -6.44 5.19 11.16
CA GLU A 71 -7.59 5.78 11.81
C GLU A 71 -7.99 7.08 11.11
N VAL A 72 -9.29 7.26 10.87
CA VAL A 72 -9.81 8.53 10.35
C VAL A 72 -9.80 9.55 11.48
N VAL A 73 -9.03 10.61 11.35
CA VAL A 73 -8.96 11.67 12.36
C VAL A 73 -9.74 12.93 11.97
N HIS A 74 -10.00 13.08 10.68
CA HIS A 74 -10.81 14.18 10.18
C HIS A 74 -11.41 13.82 8.83
N GLU A 75 -12.66 14.17 8.60
CA GLU A 75 -13.33 13.80 7.37
C GLU A 75 -14.32 14.87 6.93
N THR A 76 -14.32 15.16 5.62
CA THR A 76 -15.34 16.00 4.97
C THR A 76 -15.90 15.20 3.80
N PRO A 77 -16.97 15.67 3.14
CA PRO A 77 -17.46 14.98 1.93
C PRO A 77 -16.41 14.80 0.84
N LEU A 78 -15.40 15.68 0.77
CA LEU A 78 -14.41 15.67 -0.31
C LEU A 78 -13.01 15.28 0.16
N SER A 79 -12.82 15.00 1.43
CA SER A 79 -11.49 14.71 1.95
C SER A 79 -11.53 13.77 3.16
N VAL A 80 -10.39 13.15 3.42
CA VAL A 80 -10.19 12.35 4.63
C VAL A 80 -8.74 12.49 5.07
N VAL A 81 -8.53 12.60 6.37
CA VAL A 81 -7.21 12.61 6.97
C VAL A 81 -7.09 11.37 7.84
N LEU A 82 -6.06 10.58 7.58
CA LEU A 82 -5.82 9.33 8.31
C LEU A 82 -4.56 9.46 9.17
N ASP A 83 -4.62 8.90 10.37
CA ASP A 83 -3.43 8.62 11.15
C ASP A 83 -3.08 7.14 10.91
N ALA A 84 -1.90 6.87 10.37
CA ALA A 84 -1.50 5.51 10.04
C ALA A 84 -1.09 4.69 11.26
N HIS A 85 -0.80 5.32 12.39
CA HIS A 85 -0.37 4.64 13.63
C HIS A 85 0.81 3.69 13.42
N SER A 86 1.78 4.11 12.61
CA SER A 86 2.97 3.31 12.26
C SER A 86 2.65 2.06 11.45
N ALA A 87 1.52 2.02 10.76
CA ALA A 87 1.22 0.95 9.81
C ALA A 87 2.22 0.99 8.65
N MET A 88 2.33 -0.14 7.96
CA MET A 88 3.10 -0.20 6.72
C MET A 88 2.57 0.84 5.74
N GLY A 89 3.49 1.59 5.09
CA GLY A 89 3.11 2.69 4.20
C GLY A 89 2.13 2.28 3.09
N GLN A 90 2.34 1.10 2.49
CA GLN A 90 1.45 0.60 1.46
C GLN A 90 0.03 0.36 1.99
N ILE A 91 -0.09 -0.14 3.21
CA ILE A 91 -1.40 -0.36 3.83
C ILE A 91 -2.15 0.97 4.00
N ALA A 92 -1.46 1.97 4.53
CA ALA A 92 -2.06 3.29 4.73
C ALA A 92 -2.43 3.94 3.39
N ALA A 93 -1.56 3.80 2.39
CA ALA A 93 -1.79 4.37 1.06
C ALA A 93 -2.98 3.72 0.35
N VAL A 94 -3.10 2.40 0.42
CA VAL A 94 -4.23 1.68 -0.18
C VAL A 94 -5.53 2.09 0.50
N ASP A 95 -5.54 2.15 1.83
CA ASP A 95 -6.72 2.58 2.59
C ASP A 95 -7.14 4.00 2.19
N ALA A 96 -6.18 4.92 2.13
CA ALA A 96 -6.44 6.30 1.74
C ALA A 96 -7.01 6.38 0.32
N MET A 97 -6.42 5.62 -0.60
CA MET A 97 -6.87 5.62 -2.01
C MET A 97 -8.28 5.03 -2.14
N GLU A 98 -8.57 3.94 -1.46
CA GLU A 98 -9.91 3.34 -1.50
C GLU A 98 -10.96 4.31 -0.99
N ARG A 99 -10.65 5.07 0.07
CA ARG A 99 -11.56 6.09 0.60
C ARG A 99 -11.72 7.25 -0.37
N ALA A 100 -10.65 7.68 -1.00
CA ALA A 100 -10.69 8.76 -2.00
C ALA A 100 -11.54 8.34 -3.20
N ILE A 101 -11.37 7.13 -3.69
CA ILE A 101 -12.17 6.59 -4.80
C ILE A 101 -13.66 6.56 -4.43
N ALA A 102 -13.98 6.10 -3.23
CA ALA A 102 -15.36 6.05 -2.76
C ALA A 102 -16.00 7.46 -2.74
N LYS A 103 -15.24 8.45 -2.26
CA LYS A 103 -15.71 9.83 -2.24
C LYS A 103 -15.87 10.39 -3.65
N ALA A 104 -14.94 10.09 -4.55
CA ALA A 104 -15.02 10.53 -5.93
C ALA A 104 -16.26 9.94 -6.63
N LYS A 105 -16.56 8.69 -6.39
CA LYS A 105 -17.76 8.05 -6.95
C LYS A 105 -19.05 8.68 -6.41
N GLN A 106 -19.05 9.05 -5.13
CA GLN A 106 -20.23 9.59 -4.50
C GLN A 106 -20.46 11.07 -4.83
N TYR A 107 -19.39 11.86 -4.91
CA TYR A 107 -19.48 13.31 -5.04
C TYR A 107 -18.95 13.86 -6.36
N GLY A 108 -18.10 13.09 -7.04
CA GLY A 108 -17.46 13.54 -8.26
C GLY A 108 -18.43 13.86 -9.38
N ASP A 109 -19.44 13.01 -9.58
CA ASP A 109 -20.46 13.24 -10.62
C ASP A 109 -21.25 14.50 -10.39
N ARG A 110 -21.61 14.77 -9.14
CA ARG A 110 -22.32 15.99 -8.76
C ARG A 110 -21.47 17.21 -9.05
N LYS A 111 -20.19 17.13 -8.74
CA LYS A 111 -19.26 18.21 -8.97
C LYS A 111 -19.08 18.48 -10.46
N SER A 112 -18.91 17.41 -11.23
CA SER A 112 -18.82 17.51 -12.68
C SER A 112 -20.07 18.14 -13.28
N THR A 113 -21.22 17.71 -12.84
CA THR A 113 -22.50 18.26 -13.30
C THR A 113 -22.59 19.74 -13.02
N ARG A 114 -22.16 20.17 -11.84
CA ARG A 114 -22.18 21.59 -11.47
C ARG A 114 -21.25 22.43 -12.33
N LEU A 115 -20.07 21.90 -12.63
CA LEU A 115 -19.09 22.60 -13.45
C LEU A 115 -19.56 22.73 -14.90
N ASN A 116 -20.35 21.79 -15.38
CA ASN A 116 -20.86 21.77 -16.73
C ASN A 116 -22.15 22.58 -16.91
N SER A 117 -22.77 22.95 -15.84
CA SER A 117 -23.98 23.76 -15.87
C SER A 117 -23.64 25.25 -15.67
#